data_8f2786a08db4b10a65932e35817fe440
#
_entry.id   8f2786a08db4b10a65932e35817fe440
#
_cell.length_a   1.000
_cell.length_b   1.000
_cell.length_c   1.000
_cell.angle_alpha   90.00
_cell.angle_beta   90.00
_cell.angle_gamma   90.00
#
_symmetry.space_group_name_H-M   'P 1'
#
loop_
_entity.id
_entity.type
_entity.pdbx_description
1 polymer ?
#
loop_
_entity_poly.entity_id
_entity_poly.type
_entity_poly.pdbx_seq_one_letter_code
_entity_poly.pdbx_strand_id
1 'polypeptide(L)'
;MENFTNDTLNINSLPKFEEVNFSSLHKNYIKVVSINIAITLLIVAIGIGVLLYFDEELQSTTSYLIFGISYSVFALLVLFLSLAGVKRRGFAVREKDILYKRGLLSSTTTIIPFNRIQHVAMHEGFFSRMFDLAQIQIFTAGGGDVKISGIKKEKAVNFLT
;
A
#
# COMPACT_ATOMS: atom_id res chain seq x y z
N MET A 1 -46.41 16.38 -3.26
CA MET A 1 -45.22 17.08 -2.80
C MET A 1 -44.75 16.30 -1.60
N GLU A 2 -43.60 15.61 -1.69
CA GLU A 2 -42.96 14.98 -0.52
C GLU A 2 -42.55 16.08 0.44
N ASN A 3 -43.03 16.03 1.67
CA ASN A 3 -42.66 16.98 2.70
C ASN A 3 -41.16 16.77 2.96
N PHE A 4 -40.35 17.76 2.65
CA PHE A 4 -38.92 17.76 2.99
C PHE A 4 -38.78 17.83 4.52
N THR A 5 -38.36 16.73 5.12
CA THR A 5 -38.01 16.65 6.55
C THR A 5 -36.48 16.60 6.66
N ASN A 6 -35.89 17.49 7.43
CA ASN A 6 -34.45 17.54 7.70
C ASN A 6 -34.22 17.21 9.16
N ASP A 7 -34.68 16.03 9.58
CA ASP A 7 -34.54 15.56 10.94
C ASP A 7 -33.13 15.03 11.21
N THR A 8 -32.67 15.17 12.46
CA THR A 8 -31.37 14.60 12.89
C THR A 8 -31.39 13.07 12.86
N LEU A 9 -30.47 12.49 12.12
CA LEU A 9 -30.31 11.03 12.08
C LEU A 9 -29.60 10.51 13.34
N ASN A 10 -30.07 9.38 13.87
CA ASN A 10 -29.39 8.69 14.93
C ASN A 10 -28.15 7.96 14.35
N ILE A 11 -26.95 8.50 14.60
CA ILE A 11 -25.70 7.97 14.08
C ILE A 11 -25.46 6.51 14.50
N ASN A 12 -25.97 6.10 15.68
CA ASN A 12 -25.81 4.73 16.17
C ASN A 12 -26.63 3.68 15.40
N SER A 13 -27.64 4.12 14.64
CA SER A 13 -28.46 3.23 13.80
C SER A 13 -27.91 3.07 12.38
N LEU A 14 -26.86 3.83 12.00
CA LEU A 14 -26.23 3.73 10.71
C LEU A 14 -25.31 2.51 10.62
N PRO A 15 -25.20 1.84 9.46
CA PRO A 15 -24.26 0.74 9.25
C PRO A 15 -22.83 1.18 9.54
N LYS A 16 -22.19 0.53 10.50
CA LYS A 16 -20.82 0.86 10.90
C LYS A 16 -19.83 0.21 9.93
N PHE A 17 -18.88 0.98 9.43
CA PHE A 17 -17.83 0.44 8.55
C PHE A 17 -16.81 -0.42 9.33
N GLU A 18 -16.76 -0.29 10.66
CA GLU A 18 -15.91 -1.09 11.56
C GLU A 18 -16.32 -2.57 11.60
N GLU A 19 -17.59 -2.85 11.33
CA GLU A 19 -18.15 -4.22 11.34
C GLU A 19 -17.88 -4.98 10.03
N VAL A 20 -17.27 -4.30 9.04
CA VAL A 20 -16.98 -4.90 7.73
C VAL A 20 -15.78 -5.83 7.81
N ASN A 21 -15.93 -7.06 7.33
CA ASN A 21 -14.85 -8.02 7.19
C ASN A 21 -13.93 -7.62 6.03
N PHE A 22 -12.75 -7.07 6.35
CA PHE A 22 -11.76 -6.72 5.35
C PHE A 22 -11.01 -7.96 4.85
N SER A 23 -10.99 -8.14 3.54
CA SER A 23 -10.09 -9.09 2.88
C SER A 23 -8.66 -8.57 2.91
N SER A 24 -7.74 -9.37 3.43
CA SER A 24 -6.31 -9.02 3.40
C SER A 24 -5.75 -9.17 1.99
N LEU A 25 -4.64 -8.47 1.73
CA LEU A 25 -3.90 -8.61 0.47
C LEU A 25 -3.36 -10.04 0.31
N HIS A 26 -3.09 -10.45 -0.93
CA HIS A 26 -2.59 -11.79 -1.20
C HIS A 26 -1.22 -12.03 -0.55
N LYS A 27 -1.00 -13.22 0.03
CA LYS A 27 0.23 -13.55 0.77
C LYS A 27 1.51 -13.34 -0.05
N ASN A 28 1.47 -13.62 -1.36
CA ASN A 28 2.62 -13.42 -2.24
C ASN A 28 2.99 -11.93 -2.43
N TYR A 29 2.11 -11.00 -2.08
CA TYR A 29 2.43 -9.58 -2.17
C TYR A 29 3.57 -9.18 -1.23
N ILE A 30 3.71 -9.86 -0.10
CA ILE A 30 4.85 -9.70 0.80
C ILE A 30 6.17 -9.97 0.05
N LYS A 31 6.22 -11.01 -0.81
CA LYS A 31 7.41 -11.33 -1.61
C LYS A 31 7.76 -10.20 -2.59
N VAL A 32 6.74 -9.65 -3.27
CA VAL A 32 6.94 -8.51 -4.18
C VAL A 32 7.51 -7.31 -3.45
N VAL A 33 6.95 -6.97 -2.29
CA VAL A 33 7.42 -5.86 -1.46
C VAL A 33 8.84 -6.12 -0.97
N SER A 34 9.15 -7.34 -0.50
CA SER A 34 10.50 -7.71 -0.04
C SER A 34 11.54 -7.61 -1.17
N ILE A 35 11.21 -8.04 -2.39
CA ILE A 35 12.11 -7.91 -3.55
C ILE A 35 12.38 -6.43 -3.87
N ASN A 36 11.33 -5.60 -3.91
CA ASN A 36 11.50 -4.16 -4.16
C ASN A 36 12.37 -3.50 -3.08
N ILE A 37 12.16 -3.84 -1.80
CA ILE A 37 12.99 -3.35 -0.71
C ILE A 37 14.44 -3.81 -0.87
N ALA A 38 14.66 -5.09 -1.16
CA ALA A 38 16.01 -5.64 -1.35
C ALA A 38 16.77 -4.92 -2.48
N ILE A 39 16.10 -4.65 -3.61
CA ILE A 39 16.68 -3.90 -4.72
C ILE A 39 17.02 -2.47 -4.29
N THR A 40 16.08 -1.79 -3.60
CA THR A 40 16.32 -0.43 -3.11
C THR A 40 17.49 -0.38 -2.14
N LEU A 41 17.54 -1.31 -1.19
CA LEU A 41 18.64 -1.40 -0.23
C LEU A 41 19.98 -1.71 -0.94
N LEU A 42 19.97 -2.57 -1.96
CA LEU A 42 21.16 -2.86 -2.75
C LEU A 42 21.69 -1.60 -3.46
N ILE A 43 20.81 -0.82 -4.06
CA ILE A 43 21.17 0.45 -4.71
C ILE A 43 21.79 1.42 -3.70
N VAL A 44 21.20 1.54 -2.51
CA VAL A 44 21.73 2.40 -1.44
C VAL A 44 23.10 1.88 -0.96
N ALA A 45 23.27 0.56 -0.79
CA ALA A 45 24.54 -0.02 -0.39
C ALA A 45 25.66 0.23 -1.42
N ILE A 46 25.32 0.10 -2.72
CA ILE A 46 26.26 0.44 -3.81
C ILE A 46 26.64 1.92 -3.74
N GLY A 47 25.65 2.81 -3.54
CA GLY A 47 25.92 4.25 -3.41
C GLY A 47 26.84 4.58 -2.25
N ILE A 48 26.62 3.97 -1.07
CA ILE A 48 27.52 4.12 0.09
C ILE A 48 28.90 3.56 -0.23
N GLY A 49 29.00 2.39 -0.87
CA GLY A 49 30.27 1.78 -1.25
C GLY A 49 31.08 2.66 -2.20
N VAL A 50 30.41 3.25 -3.21
CA VAL A 50 31.04 4.19 -4.15
C VAL A 50 31.55 5.43 -3.41
N LEU A 51 30.74 6.00 -2.52
CA LEU A 51 31.14 7.17 -1.73
C LEU A 51 32.38 6.88 -0.87
N LEU A 52 32.38 5.76 -0.15
CA LEU A 52 33.51 5.35 0.68
C LEU A 52 34.77 5.00 -0.12
N TYR A 53 34.61 4.61 -1.40
CA TYR A 53 35.74 4.30 -2.27
C TYR A 53 36.40 5.57 -2.83
N PHE A 54 35.63 6.58 -3.21
CA PHE A 54 36.16 7.79 -3.84
C PHE A 54 36.57 8.90 -2.86
N ASP A 55 36.09 8.85 -1.62
CA ASP A 55 36.38 9.88 -0.61
C ASP A 55 37.45 9.34 0.36
N GLU A 56 38.72 9.80 0.20
CA GLU A 56 39.85 9.39 1.01
C GLU A 56 39.69 9.74 2.51
N GLU A 57 38.94 10.82 2.83
CA GLU A 57 38.70 11.23 4.22
C GLU A 57 37.81 10.22 4.95
N LEU A 58 36.95 9.54 4.22
CA LEU A 58 36.05 8.51 4.75
C LEU A 58 36.66 7.11 4.81
N GLN A 59 37.89 6.92 4.30
CA GLN A 59 38.57 5.61 4.29
C GLN A 59 39.22 5.30 5.65
N SER A 60 38.42 5.33 6.70
CA SER A 60 38.85 4.93 8.04
C SER A 60 38.01 3.77 8.58
N THR A 61 38.62 2.94 9.47
CA THR A 61 37.86 1.88 10.12
C THR A 61 36.63 2.38 10.86
N THR A 62 36.74 3.54 11.47
CA THR A 62 35.64 4.18 12.19
C THR A 62 34.48 4.57 11.24
N SER A 63 34.80 5.13 10.06
CA SER A 63 33.79 5.46 9.04
C SER A 63 33.09 4.21 8.55
N TYR A 64 33.81 3.15 8.22
CA TYR A 64 33.20 1.88 7.79
C TYR A 64 32.26 1.30 8.83
N LEU A 65 32.61 1.36 10.11
CA LEU A 65 31.73 0.90 11.20
C LEU A 65 30.48 1.77 11.32
N ILE A 66 30.63 3.09 11.26
CA ILE A 66 29.51 4.02 11.37
C ILE A 66 28.52 3.80 10.22
N PHE A 67 29.01 3.81 8.97
CA PHE A 67 28.15 3.59 7.80
C PHE A 67 27.52 2.20 7.80
N GLY A 68 28.28 1.15 8.17
CA GLY A 68 27.79 -0.22 8.24
C GLY A 68 26.68 -0.41 9.28
N ILE A 69 26.88 0.13 10.48
CA ILE A 69 25.85 0.05 11.55
C ILE A 69 24.64 0.88 11.17
N SER A 70 24.81 2.13 10.71
CA SER A 70 23.72 3.00 10.31
C SER A 70 22.89 2.38 9.19
N TYR A 71 23.54 1.82 8.17
CA TYR A 71 22.87 1.13 7.08
C TYR A 71 22.10 -0.10 7.56
N SER A 72 22.69 -0.90 8.46
CA SER A 72 22.04 -2.09 9.00
C SER A 72 20.78 -1.75 9.79
N VAL A 73 20.85 -0.73 10.66
CA VAL A 73 19.68 -0.23 11.41
C VAL A 73 18.61 0.31 10.47
N PHE A 74 19.01 1.11 9.48
CA PHE A 74 18.09 1.62 8.47
C PHE A 74 17.40 0.50 7.68
N ALA A 75 18.15 -0.50 7.21
CA ALA A 75 17.62 -1.62 6.46
C ALA A 75 16.59 -2.44 7.27
N LEU A 76 16.90 -2.74 8.52
CA LEU A 76 16.00 -3.43 9.44
C LEU A 76 14.71 -2.64 9.68
N LEU A 77 14.83 -1.32 9.89
CA LEU A 77 13.69 -0.44 10.11
C LEU A 77 12.78 -0.39 8.88
N VAL A 78 13.33 -0.17 7.68
CA VAL A 78 12.59 -0.13 6.42
C VAL A 78 11.87 -1.46 6.18
N LEU A 79 12.57 -2.59 6.38
CA LEU A 79 11.98 -3.92 6.21
C LEU A 79 10.81 -4.12 7.19
N PHE A 80 11.03 -3.83 8.47
CA PHE A 80 10.00 -3.99 9.50
C PHE A 80 8.76 -3.14 9.22
N LEU A 81 8.93 -1.83 8.98
CA LEU A 81 7.81 -0.93 8.73
C LEU A 81 7.04 -1.29 7.46
N SER A 82 7.74 -1.68 6.40
CA SER A 82 7.11 -2.05 5.13
C SER A 82 6.28 -3.33 5.26
N LEU A 83 6.84 -4.38 5.88
CA LEU A 83 6.12 -5.64 6.07
C LEU A 83 4.94 -5.50 7.04
N ALA A 84 5.12 -4.75 8.13
CA ALA A 84 4.04 -4.45 9.06
C ALA A 84 2.93 -3.63 8.39
N GLY A 85 3.31 -2.66 7.53
CA GLY A 85 2.37 -1.86 6.75
C GLY A 85 1.54 -2.69 5.77
N VAL A 86 2.14 -3.67 5.09
CA VAL A 86 1.41 -4.58 4.18
C VAL A 86 0.36 -5.41 4.94
N LYS A 87 0.71 -5.95 6.09
CA LYS A 87 -0.20 -6.78 6.91
C LYS A 87 -1.43 -6.02 7.41
N ARG A 88 -1.35 -4.69 7.52
CA ARG A 88 -2.46 -3.84 7.98
C ARG A 88 -3.33 -3.29 6.86
N ARG A 89 -3.00 -3.60 5.60
CA ARG A 89 -3.82 -3.21 4.46
C ARG A 89 -4.91 -4.25 4.22
N GLY A 90 -6.10 -3.76 3.90
CA GLY A 90 -7.24 -4.60 3.54
C GLY A 90 -8.23 -3.85 2.67
N PHE A 91 -9.05 -4.58 1.94
CA PHE A 91 -10.13 -4.03 1.15
C PHE A 91 -11.40 -4.86 1.36
N ALA A 92 -12.53 -4.24 1.14
CA ALA A 92 -13.83 -4.90 1.13
C ALA A 92 -14.69 -4.32 0.01
N VAL A 93 -15.44 -5.17 -0.65
CA VAL A 93 -16.41 -4.78 -1.67
C VAL A 93 -17.79 -5.05 -1.11
N ARG A 94 -18.64 -4.03 -1.13
CA ARG A 94 -20.06 -4.14 -0.74
C ARG A 94 -20.93 -3.84 -1.95
N GLU A 95 -22.24 -3.97 -1.78
CA GLU A 95 -23.22 -3.75 -2.87
C GLU A 95 -23.16 -2.35 -3.51
N LYS A 96 -22.76 -1.33 -2.75
CA LYS A 96 -22.81 0.08 -3.19
C LYS A 96 -21.48 0.80 -3.15
N ASP A 97 -20.43 0.18 -2.57
CA ASP A 97 -19.15 0.84 -2.37
C ASP A 97 -17.98 -0.15 -2.23
N ILE A 98 -16.77 0.41 -2.34
CA ILE A 98 -15.52 -0.26 -2.05
C ILE A 98 -14.87 0.42 -0.86
N LEU A 99 -14.44 -0.36 0.13
CA LEU A 99 -13.67 0.12 1.26
C LEU A 99 -12.20 -0.30 1.09
N TYR A 100 -11.30 0.64 1.35
CA TYR A 100 -9.87 0.35 1.39
C TYR A 100 -9.25 0.90 2.66
N LYS A 101 -8.66 0.01 3.45
CA LYS A 101 -7.96 0.35 4.70
C LYS A 101 -6.47 0.24 4.51
N ARG A 102 -5.72 1.29 4.94
CA ARG A 102 -4.27 1.34 4.89
C ARG A 102 -3.71 2.10 6.08
N GLY A 103 -2.42 1.89 6.35
CA GLY A 103 -1.66 2.62 7.35
C GLY A 103 -1.15 1.74 8.48
N LEU A 104 -0.01 2.11 9.04
CA LEU A 104 0.66 1.40 10.14
C LEU A 104 0.52 2.17 11.46
N LEU A 105 0.99 3.41 11.50
CA LEU A 105 0.91 4.30 12.66
C LEU A 105 -0.43 5.06 12.70
N SER A 106 -0.87 5.53 11.55
CA SER A 106 -2.19 6.14 11.35
C SER A 106 -2.99 5.26 10.39
N SER A 107 -4.23 4.95 10.74
CA SER A 107 -5.12 4.11 9.93
C SER A 107 -6.07 4.99 9.14
N THR A 108 -6.06 4.87 7.82
CA THR A 108 -7.00 5.56 6.92
C THR A 108 -7.91 4.52 6.27
N THR A 109 -9.22 4.68 6.43
CA THR A 109 -10.22 3.90 5.69
C THR A 109 -10.88 4.81 4.68
N THR A 110 -10.72 4.48 3.40
CA THR A 110 -11.36 5.21 2.29
C THR A 110 -12.57 4.43 1.82
N ILE A 111 -13.71 5.09 1.74
CA ILE A 111 -14.97 4.53 1.23
C ILE A 111 -15.23 5.16 -0.13
N ILE A 112 -15.40 4.34 -1.16
CA ILE A 112 -15.58 4.76 -2.55
C ILE A 112 -16.93 4.23 -3.03
N PRO A 113 -17.96 5.06 -3.08
CA PRO A 113 -19.26 4.67 -3.66
C PRO A 113 -19.12 4.40 -5.16
N PHE A 114 -19.76 3.36 -5.68
CA PHE A 114 -19.68 3.00 -7.10
C PHE A 114 -20.13 4.13 -8.05
N ASN A 115 -21.10 4.95 -7.65
CA ASN A 115 -21.55 6.10 -8.42
C ASN A 115 -20.56 7.26 -8.51
N ARG A 116 -19.46 7.19 -7.76
CA ARG A 116 -18.34 8.15 -7.81
C ARG A 116 -17.14 7.64 -8.61
N ILE A 117 -17.14 6.39 -9.05
CA ILE A 117 -16.09 5.81 -9.87
C ILE A 117 -16.25 6.30 -11.30
N GLN A 118 -15.21 6.92 -11.86
CA GLN A 118 -15.17 7.34 -13.26
C GLN A 118 -14.61 6.25 -14.15
N HIS A 119 -13.49 5.66 -13.76
CA HIS A 119 -12.88 4.53 -14.44
C HIS A 119 -11.96 3.77 -13.50
N VAL A 120 -11.67 2.54 -13.86
CA VAL A 120 -10.78 1.66 -13.11
C VAL A 120 -9.67 1.20 -14.06
N ALA A 121 -8.43 1.28 -13.62
CA ALA A 121 -7.27 0.77 -14.35
C ALA A 121 -6.62 -0.38 -13.57
N MET A 122 -6.17 -1.40 -14.28
CA MET A 122 -5.37 -2.49 -13.72
C MET A 122 -3.92 -2.34 -14.16
N HIS A 123 -3.00 -2.39 -13.19
CA HIS A 123 -1.57 -2.33 -13.43
C HIS A 123 -0.89 -3.61 -12.94
N GLU A 124 -0.05 -4.18 -13.78
CA GLU A 124 0.77 -5.34 -13.44
C GLU A 124 2.25 -4.93 -13.50
N GLY A 125 2.84 -4.62 -12.34
CA GLY A 125 4.29 -4.39 -12.27
C GLY A 125 5.06 -5.69 -12.53
N PHE A 126 6.33 -5.57 -12.94
CA PHE A 126 7.18 -6.70 -13.33
C PHE A 126 7.15 -7.84 -12.29
N PHE A 127 7.49 -7.55 -11.05
CA PHE A 127 7.48 -8.57 -9.99
C PHE A 127 6.06 -9.02 -9.59
N SER A 128 5.08 -8.12 -9.65
CA SER A 128 3.69 -8.49 -9.37
C SER A 128 3.18 -9.53 -10.36
N ARG A 129 3.52 -9.37 -11.65
CA ARG A 129 3.17 -10.29 -12.72
C ARG A 129 3.78 -11.68 -12.51
N MET A 130 5.02 -11.77 -12.01
CA MET A 130 5.66 -13.07 -11.69
C MET A 130 4.93 -13.86 -10.60
N PHE A 131 4.19 -13.17 -9.72
CA PHE A 131 3.42 -13.79 -8.63
C PHE A 131 1.91 -13.78 -8.88
N ASP A 132 1.48 -13.53 -10.12
CA ASP A 132 0.07 -13.48 -10.53
C ASP A 132 -0.73 -12.43 -9.72
N LEU A 133 -0.13 -11.27 -9.50
CA LEU A 133 -0.70 -10.17 -8.73
C LEU A 133 -0.87 -8.93 -9.60
N ALA A 134 -1.93 -8.17 -9.30
CA ALA A 134 -2.21 -6.89 -9.93
C ALA A 134 -2.47 -5.79 -8.88
N GLN A 135 -2.41 -4.56 -9.34
CA GLN A 135 -2.85 -3.36 -8.64
C GLN A 135 -4.06 -2.81 -9.37
N ILE A 136 -5.11 -2.52 -8.63
CA ILE A 136 -6.28 -1.78 -9.14
C ILE A 136 -6.11 -0.33 -8.75
N GLN A 137 -6.29 0.57 -9.71
CA GLN A 137 -6.35 2.01 -9.50
C GLN A 137 -7.76 2.50 -9.86
N ILE A 138 -8.45 3.07 -8.88
CA ILE A 138 -9.82 3.54 -8.98
C ILE A 138 -9.78 5.06 -9.02
N PHE A 139 -10.25 5.65 -10.11
CA PHE A 139 -10.33 7.09 -10.29
C PHE A 139 -11.73 7.57 -9.95
N THR A 140 -11.82 8.63 -9.14
CA THR A 140 -13.09 9.16 -8.63
C THR A 140 -13.39 10.54 -9.17
N ALA A 141 -14.67 10.87 -9.27
CA ALA A 141 -15.17 12.16 -9.78
C ALA A 141 -14.71 13.40 -8.99
N GLY A 142 -14.09 13.23 -7.83
CA GLY A 142 -13.51 14.32 -7.03
C GLY A 142 -12.03 14.62 -7.30
N GLY A 143 -11.42 14.03 -8.34
CA GLY A 143 -10.02 14.27 -8.70
C GLY A 143 -9.00 13.48 -7.88
N GLY A 144 -9.42 12.48 -7.11
CA GLY A 144 -8.54 11.56 -6.38
C GLY A 144 -8.47 10.17 -7.00
N ASP A 145 -7.40 9.45 -6.73
CA ASP A 145 -7.29 8.04 -7.06
C ASP A 145 -6.95 7.18 -5.83
N VAL A 146 -7.43 5.95 -5.84
CA VAL A 146 -7.12 4.97 -4.80
C VAL A 146 -6.47 3.75 -5.44
N LYS A 147 -5.28 3.38 -4.95
CA LYS A 147 -4.50 2.24 -5.43
C LYS A 147 -4.56 1.09 -4.44
N ILE A 148 -5.10 -0.03 -4.87
CA ILE A 148 -5.18 -1.27 -4.10
C ILE A 148 -4.24 -2.28 -4.76
N SER A 149 -3.07 -2.49 -4.16
CA SER A 149 -2.03 -3.39 -4.69
C SER A 149 -2.10 -4.77 -4.02
N GLY A 150 -1.55 -5.79 -4.68
CA GLY A 150 -1.45 -7.13 -4.11
C GLY A 150 -2.76 -7.93 -4.15
N ILE A 151 -3.60 -7.64 -5.12
CA ILE A 151 -4.80 -8.43 -5.44
C ILE A 151 -4.41 -9.52 -6.44
N LYS A 152 -4.96 -10.72 -6.30
CA LYS A 152 -4.80 -11.78 -7.30
C LYS A 152 -5.37 -11.32 -8.64
N LYS A 153 -4.65 -11.54 -9.74
CA LYS A 153 -5.02 -11.08 -11.08
C LYS A 153 -6.46 -11.47 -11.46
N GLU A 154 -6.86 -12.70 -11.21
CA GLU A 154 -8.21 -13.20 -11.44
C GLU A 154 -9.29 -12.34 -10.74
N LYS A 155 -9.05 -12.01 -9.45
CA LYS A 155 -9.96 -11.12 -8.71
C LYS A 155 -9.92 -9.68 -9.23
N ALA A 156 -8.76 -9.22 -9.70
CA ALA A 156 -8.63 -7.88 -10.26
C ALA A 156 -9.43 -7.70 -11.55
N VAL A 157 -9.49 -8.73 -12.39
CA VAL A 157 -10.30 -8.70 -13.62
C VAL A 157 -11.79 -8.55 -13.30
N ASN A 158 -12.29 -9.21 -12.25
CA ASN A 158 -13.70 -9.11 -11.84
C ASN A 158 -14.11 -7.70 -11.36
N PHE A 159 -13.13 -6.81 -11.08
CA PHE A 159 -13.41 -5.40 -10.79
C PHE A 159 -13.59 -4.56 -12.06
N LEU A 160 -13.21 -5.09 -13.24
CA LEU A 160 -13.28 -4.38 -14.52
C LEU A 160 -14.52 -4.74 -15.32
N THR A 161 -15.21 -5.81 -14.95
CA THR A 161 -16.47 -6.28 -15.54
C THR A 161 -17.67 -5.81 -14.76
#